data_ee602f0bde7c5fc593bd3f2eb844f4fb
#
_entry.id   ee602f0bde7c5fc593bd3f2eb844f4fb
#
_cell.length_a   1.000
_cell.length_b   1.000
_cell.length_c   1.000
_cell.angle_alpha   90.00
_cell.angle_beta   90.00
_cell.angle_gamma   90.00
#
_symmetry.space_group_name_H-M   'P 1'
#
loop_
_entity.id
_entity.type
_entity.pdbx_description
1 polymer ?
#
loop_
_entity_poly.entity_id
_entity_poly.type
_entity_poly.pdbx_seq_one_letter_code
_entity_poly.pdbx_strand_id
1 'polypeptide(L)'
;MVTVSDLVDHYTRTELTDDPSDGGKSYATRTVYKNFLARWVRPAWGSLNIRAVRTTAVEQWLRQLTRADGGPLAPSTKAKIRNVMSVLFNHAIRYEWLEQGKNPILLVRQGAKRQTIPEYLEPEELRALLSQLDHCFRVMVLLDAATGLRRSELLALKWEDIDFERLQIDVRRSIYLNVVGNCKTEASRKPVPLDLTLAAELWSWKQDSVYRQPQDWVFASPHSRGRNPYWPDILLSRVIRPAALRAGIRKHIGWHTFRHSFSTMLMANGENVKVVQELMRHANCRCTLEIYSQARLQAKREAQHRVVEMIIPREREANDTELPLILANGEAARIALS
;
A
#
# COMPACT_ATOMS: atom_id res chain seq x y z
N MET A 1 -21.08 -36.74 1.98
CA MET A 1 -21.62 -35.37 2.13
C MET A 1 -20.42 -34.46 2.37
N VAL A 2 -20.18 -33.46 1.50
CA VAL A 2 -18.97 -32.62 1.58
C VAL A 2 -19.21 -31.47 2.56
N THR A 3 -18.34 -31.34 3.55
CA THR A 3 -18.36 -30.24 4.54
C THR A 3 -17.47 -29.07 4.09
N VAL A 4 -17.62 -27.92 4.76
CA VAL A 4 -16.72 -26.77 4.55
C VAL A 4 -15.28 -27.12 4.97
N SER A 5 -15.08 -27.96 6.01
CA SER A 5 -13.74 -28.44 6.37
C SER A 5 -13.10 -29.27 5.26
N ASP A 6 -13.85 -30.21 4.65
CA ASP A 6 -13.37 -30.99 3.51
C ASP A 6 -12.95 -30.08 2.33
N LEU A 7 -13.79 -29.05 2.08
CA LEU A 7 -13.50 -28.07 1.03
C LEU A 7 -12.23 -27.24 1.36
N VAL A 8 -12.04 -26.81 2.61
CA VAL A 8 -10.83 -26.09 3.04
C VAL A 8 -9.59 -26.98 2.90
N ASP A 9 -9.68 -28.27 3.27
CA ASP A 9 -8.57 -29.20 3.16
C ASP A 9 -8.20 -29.46 1.70
N HIS A 10 -9.20 -29.68 0.85
CA HIS A 10 -8.97 -29.86 -0.58
C HIS A 10 -8.35 -28.61 -1.21
N TYR A 11 -8.92 -27.43 -0.95
CA TYR A 11 -8.39 -26.16 -1.44
C TYR A 11 -6.95 -25.91 -1.00
N THR A 12 -6.63 -26.24 0.26
CA THR A 12 -5.29 -26.08 0.82
C THR A 12 -4.28 -26.98 0.13
N ARG A 13 -4.66 -28.23 -0.16
CA ARG A 13 -3.80 -29.21 -0.83
C ARG A 13 -3.59 -28.94 -2.32
N THR A 14 -4.59 -28.36 -3.00
CA THR A 14 -4.54 -28.16 -4.44
C THR A 14 -4.13 -26.75 -4.88
N GLU A 15 -4.49 -25.73 -4.13
CA GLU A 15 -4.32 -24.32 -4.56
C GLU A 15 -3.33 -23.54 -3.68
N LEU A 16 -3.03 -24.04 -2.47
CA LEU A 16 -2.15 -23.35 -1.53
C LEU A 16 -0.85 -24.13 -1.27
N THR A 17 -0.44 -24.95 -2.26
CA THR A 17 0.81 -25.70 -2.25
C THR A 17 2.03 -24.81 -2.39
N ASP A 18 3.19 -25.34 -2.01
CA ASP A 18 4.47 -24.64 -2.16
C ASP A 18 5.13 -24.95 -3.53
N ASP A 19 4.45 -25.72 -4.40
CA ASP A 19 4.98 -26.08 -5.72
C ASP A 19 4.91 -24.89 -6.68
N PRO A 20 6.04 -24.42 -7.21
CA PRO A 20 6.10 -23.30 -8.16
C PRO A 20 5.60 -23.66 -9.56
N SER A 21 5.51 -24.96 -9.91
CA SER A 21 5.20 -25.44 -11.28
C SER A 21 3.74 -25.19 -11.68
N ASP A 22 2.86 -24.93 -10.71
CA ASP A 22 1.41 -24.89 -10.90
C ASP A 22 0.84 -23.48 -11.19
N GLY A 23 1.69 -22.47 -11.46
CA GLY A 23 1.25 -21.09 -11.62
C GLY A 23 0.56 -20.52 -10.37
N GLY A 24 0.83 -21.13 -9.22
CA GLY A 24 0.13 -20.98 -7.97
C GLY A 24 0.22 -19.56 -7.35
N LYS A 25 -0.57 -19.36 -6.32
CA LYS A 25 -0.62 -18.09 -5.56
C LYS A 25 0.73 -17.81 -4.88
N SER A 26 1.12 -16.54 -4.81
CA SER A 26 2.34 -16.12 -4.11
C SER A 26 2.35 -16.60 -2.66
N TYR A 27 3.55 -16.82 -2.09
CA TYR A 27 3.71 -17.21 -0.68
C TYR A 27 2.92 -16.30 0.28
N ALA A 28 2.96 -14.99 0.08
CA ALA A 28 2.19 -14.04 0.87
C ALA A 28 0.67 -14.29 0.79
N THR A 29 0.15 -14.56 -0.40
CA THR A 29 -1.27 -14.87 -0.61
C THR A 29 -1.64 -16.19 0.06
N ARG A 30 -0.82 -17.23 -0.12
CA ARG A 30 -1.05 -18.54 0.51
C ARG A 30 -1.09 -18.45 2.02
N THR A 31 -0.11 -17.76 2.62
CA THR A 31 -0.04 -17.55 4.08
C THR A 31 -1.27 -16.83 4.61
N VAL A 32 -1.69 -15.75 3.95
CA VAL A 32 -2.88 -15.00 4.33
C VAL A 32 -4.13 -15.87 4.21
N TYR A 33 -4.29 -16.61 3.12
CA TYR A 33 -5.47 -17.47 2.92
C TYR A 33 -5.52 -18.60 3.93
N LYS A 34 -4.41 -19.33 4.15
CA LYS A 34 -4.31 -20.37 5.19
C LYS A 34 -4.72 -19.81 6.56
N ASN A 35 -4.21 -18.63 6.93
CA ASN A 35 -4.54 -17.99 8.20
C ASN A 35 -6.03 -17.60 8.31
N PHE A 36 -6.62 -17.02 7.26
CA PHE A 36 -8.04 -16.66 7.27
C PHE A 36 -8.96 -17.88 7.32
N LEU A 37 -8.63 -18.94 6.58
CA LEU A 37 -9.39 -20.19 6.58
C LEU A 37 -9.32 -20.87 7.96
N ALA A 38 -8.14 -20.97 8.56
CA ALA A 38 -7.95 -21.60 9.86
C ALA A 38 -8.57 -20.80 11.01
N ARG A 39 -8.40 -19.47 11.00
CA ARG A 39 -8.83 -18.63 12.13
C ARG A 39 -10.33 -18.29 12.11
N TRP A 40 -10.90 -18.11 10.93
CA TRP A 40 -12.26 -17.57 10.82
C TRP A 40 -13.25 -18.54 10.17
N VAL A 41 -12.88 -19.17 9.05
CA VAL A 41 -13.83 -19.95 8.25
C VAL A 41 -14.06 -21.33 8.86
N ARG A 42 -13.00 -22.08 9.13
CA ARG A 42 -13.08 -23.45 9.65
C ARG A 42 -13.80 -23.52 11.02
N PRO A 43 -13.51 -22.66 12.02
CA PRO A 43 -14.19 -22.73 13.30
C PRO A 43 -15.69 -22.44 13.22
N ALA A 44 -16.10 -21.54 12.33
CA ALA A 44 -17.51 -21.12 12.24
C ALA A 44 -18.35 -22.01 11.31
N TRP A 45 -17.77 -22.55 10.25
CA TRP A 45 -18.50 -23.18 9.15
C TRP A 45 -18.04 -24.62 8.89
N GLY A 46 -16.95 -25.07 9.46
CA GLY A 46 -16.28 -26.32 9.11
C GLY A 46 -17.16 -27.57 9.13
N SER A 47 -18.04 -27.70 10.10
CA SER A 47 -18.94 -28.84 10.25
C SER A 47 -20.15 -28.82 9.30
N LEU A 48 -20.45 -27.69 8.67
CA LEU A 48 -21.61 -27.53 7.82
C LEU A 48 -21.37 -28.12 6.42
N ASN A 49 -22.43 -28.71 5.86
CA ASN A 49 -22.44 -29.06 4.45
C ASN A 49 -22.30 -27.80 3.59
N ILE A 50 -21.47 -27.85 2.54
CA ILE A 50 -21.23 -26.71 1.63
C ILE A 50 -22.54 -26.20 1.00
N ARG A 51 -23.53 -27.07 0.74
CA ARG A 51 -24.84 -26.71 0.19
C ARG A 51 -25.77 -26.07 1.21
N ALA A 52 -25.48 -26.18 2.51
CA ALA A 52 -26.27 -25.58 3.58
C ALA A 52 -25.86 -24.13 3.92
N VAL A 53 -24.70 -23.67 3.41
CA VAL A 53 -24.24 -22.30 3.64
C VAL A 53 -25.15 -21.30 2.92
N ARG A 54 -25.69 -20.34 3.65
CA ARG A 54 -26.62 -19.32 3.12
C ARG A 54 -26.00 -17.92 3.17
N THR A 55 -26.27 -17.13 2.15
CA THR A 55 -25.79 -15.74 2.01
C THR A 55 -26.07 -14.90 3.26
N THR A 56 -27.32 -14.90 3.73
CA THR A 56 -27.72 -14.10 4.88
C THR A 56 -27.07 -14.52 6.19
N ALA A 57 -26.86 -15.84 6.38
CA ALA A 57 -26.13 -16.35 7.55
C ALA A 57 -24.68 -15.91 7.55
N VAL A 58 -24.01 -15.88 6.38
CA VAL A 58 -22.63 -15.37 6.26
C VAL A 58 -22.58 -13.85 6.53
N GLU A 59 -23.57 -13.07 6.07
CA GLU A 59 -23.66 -11.65 6.40
C GLU A 59 -23.79 -11.39 7.88
N GLN A 60 -24.68 -12.12 8.56
CA GLN A 60 -24.88 -12.01 10.02
C GLN A 60 -23.60 -12.38 10.77
N TRP A 61 -22.97 -13.49 10.40
CA TRP A 61 -21.72 -13.91 10.99
C TRP A 61 -20.60 -12.86 10.81
N LEU A 62 -20.41 -12.32 9.61
CA LEU A 62 -19.41 -11.28 9.36
C LEU A 62 -19.65 -10.02 10.21
N ARG A 63 -20.91 -9.63 10.45
CA ARG A 63 -21.25 -8.48 11.31
C ARG A 63 -20.80 -8.71 12.76
N GLN A 64 -20.93 -9.92 13.26
CA GLN A 64 -20.62 -10.30 14.64
C GLN A 64 -19.13 -10.53 14.92
N LEU A 65 -18.28 -10.59 13.87
CA LEU A 65 -16.84 -10.82 14.06
C LEU A 65 -16.18 -9.70 14.85
N THR A 66 -15.46 -10.11 15.91
CA THR A 66 -14.73 -9.23 16.81
C THR A 66 -13.23 -9.52 16.77
N ARG A 67 -12.44 -8.59 17.25
CA ARG A 67 -11.00 -8.77 17.51
C ARG A 67 -10.81 -9.55 18.82
N ALA A 68 -9.54 -9.92 19.13
CA ALA A 68 -9.18 -10.62 20.38
C ALA A 68 -9.48 -9.78 21.63
N ASP A 69 -9.48 -8.45 21.52
CA ASP A 69 -9.80 -7.49 22.58
C ASP A 69 -11.31 -7.24 22.74
N GLY A 70 -12.16 -7.98 22.02
CA GLY A 70 -13.63 -7.85 22.03
C GLY A 70 -14.16 -6.73 21.14
N GLY A 71 -13.31 -5.85 20.61
CA GLY A 71 -13.72 -4.77 19.72
C GLY A 71 -14.16 -5.27 18.33
N PRO A 72 -14.94 -4.48 17.55
CA PRO A 72 -15.41 -4.89 16.24
C PRO A 72 -14.23 -5.09 15.26
N LEU A 73 -14.32 -6.15 14.45
CA LEU A 73 -13.34 -6.40 13.40
C LEU A 73 -13.48 -5.34 12.29
N ALA A 74 -12.35 -4.81 11.80
CA ALA A 74 -12.33 -3.77 10.78
C ALA A 74 -13.08 -4.20 9.50
N PRO A 75 -13.88 -3.31 8.86
CA PRO A 75 -14.61 -3.63 7.62
C PRO A 75 -13.73 -4.19 6.51
N SER A 76 -12.50 -3.68 6.36
CA SER A 76 -11.52 -4.18 5.40
C SER A 76 -11.09 -5.62 5.66
N THR A 77 -10.97 -6.02 6.94
CA THR A 77 -10.65 -7.40 7.33
C THR A 77 -11.83 -8.32 7.05
N LYS A 78 -13.07 -7.91 7.39
CA LYS A 78 -14.29 -8.64 7.07
C LYS A 78 -14.44 -8.86 5.57
N ALA A 79 -14.16 -7.84 4.75
CA ALA A 79 -14.18 -7.96 3.30
C ALA A 79 -13.12 -8.94 2.77
N LYS A 80 -11.93 -8.99 3.36
CA LYS A 80 -10.91 -10.00 3.01
C LYS A 80 -11.39 -11.41 3.35
N ILE A 81 -11.99 -11.64 4.53
CA ILE A 81 -12.58 -12.93 4.92
C ILE A 81 -13.64 -13.34 3.90
N ARG A 82 -14.56 -12.43 3.57
CA ARG A 82 -15.60 -12.66 2.54
C ARG A 82 -14.98 -13.04 1.20
N ASN A 83 -13.93 -12.36 0.77
CA ASN A 83 -13.26 -12.66 -0.51
C ASN A 83 -12.58 -14.04 -0.49
N VAL A 84 -11.91 -14.42 0.61
CA VAL A 84 -11.32 -15.76 0.76
C VAL A 84 -12.40 -16.84 0.71
N MET A 85 -13.54 -16.64 1.39
CA MET A 85 -14.69 -17.56 1.30
C MET A 85 -15.23 -17.64 -0.12
N SER A 86 -15.35 -16.52 -0.84
CA SER A 86 -15.83 -16.52 -2.22
C SER A 86 -14.92 -17.33 -3.13
N VAL A 87 -13.60 -17.19 -2.99
CA VAL A 87 -12.60 -17.98 -3.74
C VAL A 87 -12.71 -19.47 -3.38
N LEU A 88 -12.90 -19.80 -2.10
CA LEU A 88 -13.08 -21.16 -1.62
C LEU A 88 -14.33 -21.83 -2.25
N PHE A 89 -15.47 -21.11 -2.30
CA PHE A 89 -16.69 -21.63 -2.91
C PHE A 89 -16.65 -21.68 -4.44
N ASN A 90 -15.91 -20.77 -5.10
CA ASN A 90 -15.61 -20.88 -6.54
C ASN A 90 -14.74 -22.11 -6.84
N HIS A 91 -13.84 -22.49 -5.93
CA HIS A 91 -13.10 -23.74 -6.04
C HIS A 91 -14.03 -24.96 -5.97
N ALA A 92 -15.03 -24.95 -5.06
CA ALA A 92 -16.04 -26.03 -5.01
C ALA A 92 -16.82 -26.15 -6.33
N ILE A 93 -17.14 -25.04 -6.99
CA ILE A 93 -17.79 -25.04 -8.30
C ILE A 93 -16.84 -25.60 -9.38
N ARG A 94 -15.57 -25.17 -9.39
CA ARG A 94 -14.56 -25.65 -10.33
C ARG A 94 -14.37 -27.16 -10.25
N TYR A 95 -14.51 -27.74 -9.06
CA TYR A 95 -14.38 -29.19 -8.82
C TYR A 95 -15.74 -29.90 -8.80
N GLU A 96 -16.79 -29.26 -9.32
CA GLU A 96 -18.14 -29.83 -9.50
C GLU A 96 -18.83 -30.27 -8.18
N TRP A 97 -18.35 -29.82 -7.03
CA TRP A 97 -18.99 -30.08 -5.75
C TRP A 97 -20.23 -29.21 -5.52
N LEU A 98 -20.27 -28.07 -6.23
CA LEU A 98 -21.42 -27.17 -6.34
C LEU A 98 -21.71 -26.87 -7.81
N GLU A 99 -22.96 -26.65 -8.11
CA GLU A 99 -23.42 -26.24 -9.43
C GLU A 99 -22.93 -24.85 -9.79
N GLN A 100 -22.79 -24.59 -11.08
CA GLN A 100 -22.40 -23.29 -11.61
C GLN A 100 -23.39 -22.19 -11.12
N GLY A 101 -22.89 -21.06 -10.69
CA GLY A 101 -23.70 -19.96 -10.17
C GLY A 101 -24.16 -20.12 -8.70
N LYS A 102 -23.92 -21.26 -8.05
CA LYS A 102 -24.36 -21.55 -6.67
C LYS A 102 -23.35 -21.15 -5.58
N ASN A 103 -22.48 -20.18 -5.84
CA ASN A 103 -21.61 -19.64 -4.79
C ASN A 103 -22.42 -18.73 -3.84
N PRO A 104 -22.67 -19.13 -2.57
CA PRO A 104 -23.50 -18.36 -1.66
C PRO A 104 -22.85 -17.05 -1.21
N ILE A 105 -21.55 -16.86 -1.49
CA ILE A 105 -20.78 -15.70 -1.05
C ILE A 105 -20.87 -14.54 -2.05
N LEU A 106 -21.24 -14.79 -3.30
CA LEU A 106 -21.28 -13.75 -4.34
C LEU A 106 -22.19 -12.58 -3.97
N LEU A 107 -23.37 -12.86 -3.38
CA LEU A 107 -24.36 -11.86 -2.98
C LEU A 107 -24.15 -11.31 -1.57
N VAL A 108 -23.13 -11.78 -0.83
CA VAL A 108 -22.83 -11.28 0.53
C VAL A 108 -22.45 -9.80 0.47
N ARG A 109 -23.20 -8.96 1.16
CA ARG A 109 -22.99 -7.51 1.24
C ARG A 109 -21.96 -7.19 2.31
N GLN A 110 -20.70 -7.08 1.93
CA GLN A 110 -19.61 -6.64 2.79
C GLN A 110 -18.72 -5.69 2.02
N GLY A 111 -18.88 -4.42 2.27
CA GLY A 111 -18.04 -3.37 1.69
C GLY A 111 -16.78 -3.11 2.53
N ALA A 112 -15.73 -2.65 1.86
CA ALA A 112 -14.52 -2.15 2.49
C ALA A 112 -14.24 -0.71 2.01
N LYS A 113 -15.28 0.15 1.94
CA LYS A 113 -15.07 1.56 1.59
C LYS A 113 -14.04 2.14 2.55
N ARG A 114 -12.98 2.68 1.99
CA ARG A 114 -11.94 3.38 2.75
C ARG A 114 -12.57 4.64 3.33
N GLN A 115 -12.60 4.72 4.67
CA GLN A 115 -13.16 5.86 5.39
C GLN A 115 -12.10 6.90 5.75
N THR A 116 -10.82 6.52 5.74
CA THR A 116 -9.70 7.38 6.10
C THR A 116 -8.82 7.69 4.90
N ILE A 117 -8.51 8.96 4.73
CA ILE A 117 -7.50 9.41 3.78
C ILE A 117 -6.13 8.94 4.31
N PRO A 118 -5.27 8.35 3.48
CA PRO A 118 -3.92 7.99 3.91
C PRO A 118 -3.15 9.22 4.33
N GLU A 119 -2.52 9.15 5.48
CA GLU A 119 -1.58 10.17 5.91
C GLU A 119 -0.32 10.13 5.04
N TYR A 120 0.23 11.29 4.78
CA TYR A 120 1.51 11.48 4.12
C TYR A 120 2.33 12.52 4.89
N LEU A 121 3.65 12.51 4.68
CA LEU A 121 4.58 13.48 5.26
C LEU A 121 4.85 14.59 4.26
N GLU A 122 4.81 15.81 4.74
CA GLU A 122 5.29 16.99 4.01
C GLU A 122 6.82 16.97 3.92
N PRO A 123 7.43 17.69 2.97
CA PRO A 123 8.89 17.74 2.84
C PRO A 123 9.61 18.13 4.13
N GLU A 124 9.05 19.08 4.91
CA GLU A 124 9.60 19.54 6.18
C GLU A 124 9.56 18.45 7.24
N GLU A 125 8.42 17.74 7.35
CA GLU A 125 8.26 16.61 8.28
C GLU A 125 9.23 15.48 7.92
N LEU A 126 9.40 15.19 6.62
CA LEU A 126 10.32 14.16 6.16
C LEU A 126 11.78 14.53 6.50
N ARG A 127 12.19 15.79 6.27
CA ARG A 127 13.52 16.29 6.67
C ARG A 127 13.74 16.17 8.18
N ALA A 128 12.74 16.57 8.98
CA ALA A 128 12.79 16.46 10.42
C ALA A 128 12.90 14.99 10.89
N LEU A 129 12.18 14.06 10.26
CA LEU A 129 12.30 12.63 10.54
C LEU A 129 13.70 12.11 10.21
N LEU A 130 14.23 12.43 9.03
CA LEU A 130 15.53 11.96 8.57
C LEU A 130 16.68 12.43 9.49
N SER A 131 16.58 13.62 10.09
CA SER A 131 17.56 14.13 11.05
C SER A 131 17.58 13.38 12.40
N GLN A 132 16.53 12.60 12.70
CA GLN A 132 16.39 11.81 13.92
C GLN A 132 16.79 10.34 13.75
N LEU A 133 17.26 9.96 12.57
CA LEU A 133 17.59 8.57 12.22
C LEU A 133 19.09 8.37 12.06
N ASP A 134 19.61 7.24 12.55
CA ASP A 134 20.94 6.77 12.27
C ASP A 134 21.13 6.52 10.76
N HIS A 135 22.38 6.55 10.28
CA HIS A 135 22.72 6.54 8.86
C HIS A 135 21.98 5.43 8.06
N CYS A 136 22.01 4.19 8.51
CA CYS A 136 21.30 3.08 7.84
C CYS A 136 19.80 3.35 7.64
N PHE A 137 19.14 3.76 8.73
CA PHE A 137 17.69 3.97 8.71
C PHE A 137 17.32 5.27 8.01
N ARG A 138 18.18 6.28 8.07
CA ARG A 138 18.05 7.52 7.30
C ARG A 138 18.07 7.24 5.81
N VAL A 139 19.06 6.50 5.31
CA VAL A 139 19.16 6.12 3.89
C VAL A 139 17.99 5.22 3.47
N MET A 140 17.56 4.28 4.33
CA MET A 140 16.42 3.42 4.05
C MET A 140 15.12 4.22 3.86
N VAL A 141 14.82 5.15 4.77
CA VAL A 141 13.62 5.99 4.72
C VAL A 141 13.70 6.97 3.55
N LEU A 142 14.88 7.57 3.32
CA LEU A 142 15.11 8.45 2.18
C LEU A 142 14.87 7.72 0.86
N LEU A 143 15.42 6.51 0.70
CA LEU A 143 15.22 5.69 -0.50
C LEU A 143 13.74 5.36 -0.73
N ASP A 144 13.00 4.95 0.31
CA ASP A 144 11.57 4.67 0.20
C ASP A 144 10.76 5.92 -0.20
N ALA A 145 11.06 7.05 0.44
CA ALA A 145 10.38 8.32 0.21
C ALA A 145 10.73 9.00 -1.13
N ALA A 146 11.89 8.70 -1.71
CA ALA A 146 12.34 9.29 -2.98
C ALA A 146 12.07 8.39 -4.20
N THR A 147 11.79 7.10 -3.99
CA THR A 147 11.56 6.15 -5.09
C THR A 147 10.16 5.53 -5.06
N GLY A 148 9.48 5.63 -3.92
CA GLY A 148 8.17 5.01 -3.74
C GLY A 148 8.18 3.48 -3.88
N LEU A 149 9.30 2.81 -3.60
CA LEU A 149 9.40 1.35 -3.58
C LEU A 149 8.34 0.75 -2.63
N ARG A 150 7.85 -0.44 -2.93
CA ARG A 150 7.04 -1.14 -1.93
C ARG A 150 7.94 -1.68 -0.83
N ARG A 151 7.48 -1.69 0.42
CA ARG A 151 8.22 -2.25 1.58
C ARG A 151 8.91 -3.57 1.27
N SER A 152 8.20 -4.50 0.60
CA SER A 152 8.72 -5.82 0.26
C SER A 152 9.79 -5.80 -0.83
N GLU A 153 9.83 -4.78 -1.66
CA GLU A 153 10.81 -4.55 -2.70
C GLU A 153 12.05 -3.85 -2.09
N LEU A 154 11.84 -2.77 -1.33
CA LEU A 154 12.89 -2.04 -0.62
C LEU A 154 13.78 -2.97 0.21
N LEU A 155 13.15 -3.82 1.04
CA LEU A 155 13.89 -4.75 1.91
C LEU A 155 14.49 -5.94 1.17
N ALA A 156 14.05 -6.19 -0.06
CA ALA A 156 14.60 -7.24 -0.90
C ALA A 156 15.73 -6.77 -1.83
N LEU A 157 16.16 -5.50 -1.72
CA LEU A 157 17.27 -4.98 -2.50
C LEU A 157 18.59 -5.58 -2.04
N LYS A 158 19.39 -5.98 -3.00
CA LYS A 158 20.81 -6.34 -2.84
C LYS A 158 21.69 -5.31 -3.52
N TRP A 159 22.97 -5.27 -3.16
CA TRP A 159 23.89 -4.32 -3.78
C TRP A 159 24.05 -4.54 -5.28
N GLU A 160 23.92 -5.78 -5.77
CA GLU A 160 23.91 -6.11 -7.21
C GLU A 160 22.71 -5.55 -7.99
N ASP A 161 21.68 -5.05 -7.29
CA ASP A 161 20.50 -4.44 -7.92
C ASP A 161 20.66 -2.92 -8.12
N ILE A 162 21.72 -2.32 -7.51
CA ILE A 162 21.99 -0.89 -7.61
C ILE A 162 23.05 -0.66 -8.68
N ASP A 163 22.66 -0.12 -9.81
CA ASP A 163 23.57 0.29 -10.87
C ASP A 163 23.92 1.77 -10.68
N PHE A 164 25.09 2.02 -10.10
CA PHE A 164 25.60 3.37 -9.85
C PHE A 164 26.09 4.08 -11.12
N GLU A 165 26.40 3.35 -12.19
CA GLU A 165 26.84 3.92 -13.48
C GLU A 165 25.66 4.40 -14.28
N ARG A 166 24.59 3.57 -14.38
CA ARG A 166 23.36 3.89 -15.11
C ARG A 166 22.37 4.68 -14.29
N LEU A 167 22.66 4.91 -13.01
CA LEU A 167 21.78 5.57 -12.06
C LEU A 167 20.38 4.96 -12.03
N GLN A 168 20.32 3.66 -11.77
CA GLN A 168 19.06 2.92 -11.70
C GLN A 168 19.07 1.80 -10.66
N ILE A 169 17.89 1.41 -10.22
CA ILE A 169 17.66 0.28 -9.33
C ILE A 169 16.83 -0.78 -10.05
N ASP A 170 17.35 -1.98 -10.16
CA ASP A 170 16.67 -3.12 -10.73
C ASP A 170 15.87 -3.86 -9.65
N VAL A 171 14.54 -3.78 -9.71
CA VAL A 171 13.68 -4.45 -8.73
C VAL A 171 13.40 -5.89 -9.18
N ARG A 172 14.23 -6.82 -8.74
CA ARG A 172 14.21 -8.23 -9.19
C ARG A 172 13.35 -9.12 -8.31
N ARG A 173 13.24 -8.79 -7.01
CA ARG A 173 12.62 -9.66 -6.01
C ARG A 173 11.78 -8.88 -5.02
N SER A 174 10.98 -9.61 -4.25
CA SER A 174 10.25 -9.10 -3.09
C SER A 174 10.41 -10.06 -1.92
N ILE A 175 10.29 -9.57 -0.68
CA ILE A 175 10.41 -10.39 0.51
C ILE A 175 9.15 -10.28 1.39
N TYR A 176 8.67 -11.41 1.87
CA TYR A 176 7.57 -11.48 2.82
C TYR A 176 7.86 -12.55 3.88
N LEU A 177 7.87 -12.18 5.16
CA LEU A 177 8.22 -13.06 6.29
C LEU A 177 9.54 -13.84 6.04
N ASN A 178 10.58 -13.13 5.59
CA ASN A 178 11.90 -13.66 5.21
C ASN A 178 11.89 -14.68 4.04
N VAL A 179 10.76 -14.86 3.38
CA VAL A 179 10.69 -15.67 2.16
C VAL A 179 10.83 -14.74 0.95
N VAL A 180 11.86 -14.99 0.16
CA VAL A 180 12.13 -14.27 -1.08
C VAL A 180 11.24 -14.83 -2.18
N GLY A 181 10.59 -13.95 -2.91
CA GLY A 181 9.74 -14.30 -4.04
C GLY A 181 9.89 -13.32 -5.20
N ASN A 182 9.25 -13.63 -6.30
CA ASN A 182 9.21 -12.77 -7.48
C ASN A 182 8.39 -11.49 -7.21
N CYS A 183 8.66 -10.44 -7.98
CA CYS A 183 7.83 -9.25 -7.99
C CYS A 183 6.39 -9.59 -8.41
N LYS A 184 5.41 -8.93 -7.76
CA LYS A 184 3.99 -9.25 -7.91
C LYS A 184 3.44 -9.06 -9.31
N THR A 185 3.95 -8.08 -10.06
CA THR A 185 3.48 -7.72 -11.40
C THR A 185 4.65 -7.40 -12.30
N GLU A 186 4.47 -7.50 -13.61
CA GLU A 186 5.45 -7.09 -14.59
C GLU A 186 5.84 -5.60 -14.44
N ALA A 187 4.87 -4.73 -14.19
CA ALA A 187 5.12 -3.32 -13.89
C ALA A 187 6.06 -3.12 -12.69
N SER A 188 6.05 -4.05 -11.72
CA SER A 188 6.94 -3.99 -10.55
C SER A 188 8.40 -4.34 -10.86
N ARG A 189 8.68 -4.91 -12.04
CA ARG A 189 10.04 -5.25 -12.49
C ARG A 189 10.73 -4.13 -13.26
N LYS A 190 9.99 -3.06 -13.60
CA LYS A 190 10.58 -1.91 -14.28
C LYS A 190 11.66 -1.29 -13.40
N PRO A 191 12.81 -0.90 -13.97
CA PRO A 191 13.86 -0.22 -13.23
C PRO A 191 13.33 1.09 -12.64
N VAL A 192 13.90 1.47 -11.51
CA VAL A 192 13.60 2.75 -10.83
C VAL A 192 14.76 3.68 -11.10
N PRO A 193 14.54 4.89 -11.62
CA PRO A 193 15.60 5.87 -11.76
C PRO A 193 16.16 6.25 -10.39
N LEU A 194 17.46 6.42 -10.32
CA LEU A 194 18.20 6.80 -9.13
C LEU A 194 18.78 8.21 -9.32
N ASP A 195 18.31 9.16 -8.54
CA ASP A 195 18.89 10.50 -8.50
C ASP A 195 20.35 10.46 -8.03
N LEU A 196 21.19 11.35 -8.54
CA LEU A 196 22.62 11.37 -8.25
C LEU A 196 22.91 11.60 -6.76
N THR A 197 22.15 12.47 -6.10
CA THR A 197 22.27 12.74 -4.66
C THR A 197 21.89 11.50 -3.84
N LEU A 198 20.79 10.83 -4.25
CA LEU A 198 20.35 9.59 -3.62
C LEU A 198 21.35 8.44 -3.84
N ALA A 199 22.00 8.39 -5.02
CA ALA A 199 23.09 7.46 -5.31
C ALA A 199 24.30 7.69 -4.40
N ALA A 200 24.67 8.94 -4.15
CA ALA A 200 25.75 9.31 -3.24
C ALA A 200 25.46 8.88 -1.79
N GLU A 201 24.21 9.06 -1.30
CA GLU A 201 23.78 8.61 0.03
C GLU A 201 23.83 7.07 0.13
N LEU A 202 23.37 6.34 -0.89
CA LEU A 202 23.46 4.88 -0.95
C LEU A 202 24.90 4.39 -1.00
N TRP A 203 25.77 5.07 -1.75
CA TRP A 203 27.19 4.75 -1.83
C TRP A 203 27.89 4.96 -0.48
N SER A 204 27.61 6.08 0.19
CA SER A 204 28.11 6.36 1.54
C SER A 204 27.69 5.25 2.51
N TRP A 205 26.39 4.85 2.48
CA TRP A 205 25.92 3.73 3.30
C TRP A 205 26.63 2.41 2.95
N LYS A 206 26.91 2.15 1.67
CA LYS A 206 27.65 0.95 1.26
C LYS A 206 29.05 0.90 1.87
N GLN A 207 29.74 2.04 1.99
CA GLN A 207 31.06 2.10 2.62
C GLN A 207 30.99 1.84 4.13
N ASP A 208 29.94 2.32 4.80
CA ASP A 208 29.76 2.13 6.25
C ASP A 208 29.22 0.74 6.59
N SER A 209 28.61 0.05 5.63
CA SER A 209 28.02 -1.27 5.86
C SER A 209 29.08 -2.37 5.94
N VAL A 210 28.96 -3.24 6.95
CA VAL A 210 29.75 -4.48 7.05
C VAL A 210 29.34 -5.47 5.93
N TYR A 211 28.08 -5.42 5.51
CA TYR A 211 27.49 -6.26 4.46
C TYR A 211 27.44 -5.46 3.16
N ARG A 212 28.51 -5.49 2.36
CA ARG A 212 28.66 -4.67 1.16
C ARG A 212 29.01 -5.43 -0.13
N GLN A 213 28.99 -6.77 -0.05
CA GLN A 213 29.21 -7.60 -1.25
C GLN A 213 27.97 -7.51 -2.18
N PRO A 214 28.12 -7.77 -3.49
CA PRO A 214 27.02 -7.68 -4.44
C PRO A 214 25.77 -8.45 -4.03
N GLN A 215 25.91 -9.63 -3.43
CA GLN A 215 24.83 -10.50 -2.99
C GLN A 215 24.28 -10.18 -1.61
N ASP A 216 24.90 -9.27 -0.88
CA ASP A 216 24.39 -8.85 0.43
C ASP A 216 23.15 -7.95 0.28
N TRP A 217 22.28 -8.01 1.28
CA TRP A 217 21.14 -7.09 1.33
C TRP A 217 21.63 -5.67 1.58
N VAL A 218 21.05 -4.69 0.86
CA VAL A 218 21.36 -3.27 1.09
C VAL A 218 21.09 -2.88 2.55
N PHE A 219 20.02 -3.45 3.12
CA PHE A 219 19.63 -3.25 4.52
C PHE A 219 19.68 -4.56 5.28
N ALA A 220 20.85 -5.17 5.32
CA ALA A 220 21.11 -6.41 6.05
C ALA A 220 20.95 -6.25 7.55
N SER A 221 20.29 -7.21 8.22
CA SER A 221 20.14 -7.20 9.66
C SER A 221 21.35 -7.82 10.37
N PRO A 222 22.04 -7.08 11.27
CA PRO A 222 23.10 -7.64 12.09
C PRO A 222 22.63 -8.79 12.99
N HIS A 223 21.38 -8.76 13.46
CA HIS A 223 20.80 -9.84 14.28
C HIS A 223 20.78 -11.19 13.58
N SER A 224 20.66 -11.20 12.27
CA SER A 224 20.74 -12.41 11.45
C SER A 224 22.14 -12.65 10.89
N ARG A 225 23.15 -11.86 11.28
CA ARG A 225 24.50 -11.86 10.70
C ARG A 225 24.46 -11.65 9.17
N GLY A 226 23.61 -10.72 8.72
CA GLY A 226 23.44 -10.36 7.30
C GLY A 226 22.63 -11.34 6.47
N ARG A 227 22.22 -12.51 7.02
CA ARG A 227 21.47 -13.54 6.25
C ARG A 227 20.09 -13.06 5.81
N ASN A 228 19.46 -12.18 6.57
CA ASN A 228 18.15 -11.59 6.25
C ASN A 228 18.23 -10.06 6.33
N PRO A 229 17.38 -9.34 5.62
CA PRO A 229 17.23 -7.92 5.84
C PRO A 229 16.56 -7.64 7.19
N TYR A 230 16.50 -6.39 7.58
CA TYR A 230 15.77 -5.98 8.78
C TYR A 230 14.30 -6.35 8.73
N TRP A 231 13.71 -6.67 9.91
CA TRP A 231 12.28 -6.95 10.01
C TRP A 231 11.47 -5.65 10.00
N PRO A 232 10.62 -5.42 8.98
CA PRO A 232 10.01 -4.11 8.74
C PRO A 232 9.11 -3.61 9.87
N ASP A 233 8.35 -4.51 10.51
CA ASP A 233 7.42 -4.12 11.57
C ASP A 233 8.15 -3.75 12.87
N ILE A 234 9.31 -4.39 13.14
CA ILE A 234 10.19 -4.04 14.26
C ILE A 234 10.85 -2.68 14.01
N LEU A 235 11.38 -2.45 12.80
CA LEU A 235 11.94 -1.14 12.45
C LEU A 235 10.92 -0.02 12.62
N LEU A 236 9.71 -0.24 12.10
CA LEU A 236 8.65 0.76 12.17
C LEU A 236 8.29 1.09 13.62
N SER A 237 8.15 0.07 14.49
CA SER A 237 7.72 0.26 15.87
C SER A 237 8.84 0.75 16.80
N ARG A 238 10.07 0.31 16.59
CA ARG A 238 11.17 0.58 17.52
C ARG A 238 12.13 1.69 17.09
N VAL A 239 12.13 2.04 15.79
CA VAL A 239 13.06 3.02 15.24
C VAL A 239 12.31 4.19 14.62
N ILE A 240 11.51 3.95 13.57
CA ILE A 240 10.95 5.02 12.74
C ILE A 240 9.89 5.81 13.49
N ARG A 241 8.92 5.17 14.15
CA ARG A 241 7.86 5.88 14.90
C ARG A 241 8.40 6.66 16.10
N PRO A 242 9.32 6.11 16.93
CA PRO A 242 9.97 6.89 17.97
C PRO A 242 10.76 8.10 17.42
N ALA A 243 11.48 7.95 16.29
CA ALA A 243 12.16 9.06 15.63
C ALA A 243 11.17 10.14 15.15
N ALA A 244 10.04 9.73 14.56
CA ALA A 244 8.99 10.64 14.14
C ALA A 244 8.40 11.44 15.33
N LEU A 245 8.16 10.79 16.46
CA LEU A 245 7.70 11.47 17.67
C LEU A 245 8.73 12.49 18.17
N ARG A 246 10.04 12.17 18.16
CA ARG A 246 11.10 13.14 18.50
C ARG A 246 11.15 14.30 17.52
N ALA A 247 10.83 14.07 16.24
CA ALA A 247 10.69 15.09 15.21
C ALA A 247 9.39 15.91 15.31
N GLY A 248 8.54 15.69 16.33
CA GLY A 248 7.26 16.38 16.51
C GLY A 248 6.13 15.86 15.60
N ILE A 249 6.33 14.75 14.88
CA ILE A 249 5.36 14.20 13.95
C ILE A 249 4.40 13.28 14.70
N ARG A 250 3.12 13.64 14.76
CA ARG A 250 2.06 12.87 15.44
C ARG A 250 1.23 12.00 14.48
N LYS A 251 1.50 12.07 13.18
CA LYS A 251 0.82 11.27 12.15
C LYS A 251 1.10 9.78 12.35
N HIS A 252 0.14 8.93 11.98
CA HIS A 252 0.34 7.48 12.01
C HIS A 252 1.21 7.02 10.84
N ILE A 253 2.50 6.82 11.09
CA ILE A 253 3.47 6.42 10.07
C ILE A 253 3.47 4.91 9.89
N GLY A 254 3.32 4.49 8.64
CA GLY A 254 3.55 3.14 8.12
C GLY A 254 4.49 3.18 6.92
N TRP A 255 4.99 2.04 6.46
CA TRP A 255 5.84 1.98 5.26
C TRP A 255 5.17 2.59 4.03
N HIS A 256 3.86 2.40 3.88
CA HIS A 256 3.14 3.02 2.78
C HIS A 256 3.00 4.54 2.90
N THR A 257 3.23 5.12 4.07
CA THR A 257 3.23 6.57 4.25
C THR A 257 4.30 7.23 3.40
N PHE A 258 5.53 6.69 3.36
CA PHE A 258 6.63 7.21 2.52
C PHE A 258 6.28 7.16 1.03
N ARG A 259 5.76 6.03 0.58
CA ARG A 259 5.29 5.88 -0.80
C ARG A 259 4.13 6.83 -1.14
N HIS A 260 3.20 7.07 -0.19
CA HIS A 260 2.14 8.07 -0.36
C HIS A 260 2.70 9.50 -0.40
N SER A 261 3.70 9.80 0.46
CA SER A 261 4.38 11.09 0.44
C SER A 261 5.04 11.35 -0.91
N PHE A 262 5.78 10.39 -1.44
CA PHE A 262 6.39 10.49 -2.77
C PHE A 262 5.37 10.80 -3.86
N SER A 263 4.30 10.02 -3.94
CA SER A 263 3.27 10.25 -4.96
C SER A 263 2.55 11.60 -4.78
N THR A 264 2.33 12.03 -3.52
CA THR A 264 1.69 13.33 -3.23
C THR A 264 2.61 14.50 -3.59
N MET A 265 3.91 14.39 -3.32
CA MET A 265 4.90 15.40 -3.71
C MET A 265 5.03 15.52 -5.23
N LEU A 266 5.07 14.41 -5.97
CA LEU A 266 5.06 14.42 -7.43
C LEU A 266 3.82 15.14 -7.98
N MET A 267 2.65 14.85 -7.42
CA MET A 267 1.40 15.51 -7.81
C MET A 267 1.39 17.01 -7.46
N ALA A 268 1.92 17.36 -6.29
CA ALA A 268 2.03 18.76 -5.85
C ALA A 268 2.97 19.58 -6.76
N ASN A 269 4.01 18.94 -7.31
CA ASN A 269 4.91 19.54 -8.29
C ASN A 269 4.32 19.62 -9.72
N GLY A 270 3.08 19.16 -9.93
CA GLY A 270 2.42 19.25 -11.23
C GLY A 270 2.84 18.16 -12.22
N GLU A 271 3.47 17.08 -11.76
CA GLU A 271 3.91 15.98 -12.61
C GLU A 271 2.71 15.30 -13.31
N ASN A 272 2.93 14.91 -14.57
CA ASN A 272 1.91 14.21 -15.34
C ASN A 272 1.50 12.89 -14.66
N VAL A 273 0.19 12.64 -14.58
CA VAL A 273 -0.37 11.41 -13.96
C VAL A 273 0.26 10.14 -14.52
N LYS A 274 0.61 10.12 -15.81
CA LYS A 274 1.25 8.97 -16.46
C LYS A 274 2.69 8.77 -15.94
N VAL A 275 3.44 9.87 -15.79
CA VAL A 275 4.80 9.84 -15.19
C VAL A 275 4.74 9.34 -13.77
N VAL A 276 3.80 9.85 -12.96
CA VAL A 276 3.59 9.37 -11.58
C VAL A 276 3.22 7.89 -11.55
N GLN A 277 2.33 7.44 -12.44
CA GLN A 277 1.96 6.03 -12.55
C GLN A 277 3.19 5.14 -12.83
N GLU A 278 4.07 5.58 -13.72
CA GLU A 278 5.27 4.82 -14.10
C GLU A 278 6.31 4.80 -12.98
N LEU A 279 6.61 5.93 -12.36
CA LEU A 279 7.50 6.02 -11.20
C LEU A 279 6.99 5.18 -10.03
N MET A 280 5.69 5.21 -9.78
CA MET A 280 5.05 4.39 -8.76
C MET A 280 4.93 2.91 -9.16
N ARG A 281 5.19 2.56 -10.40
CA ARG A 281 5.06 1.20 -10.96
C ARG A 281 3.68 0.60 -10.62
N HIS A 282 2.61 1.41 -10.83
CA HIS A 282 1.24 0.98 -10.67
C HIS A 282 0.77 0.22 -11.91
N ALA A 283 0.21 -0.98 -11.71
CA ALA A 283 -0.30 -1.82 -12.81
C ALA A 283 -1.49 -1.17 -13.55
N ASN A 284 -2.24 -0.28 -12.89
CA ASN A 284 -3.31 0.50 -13.52
C ASN A 284 -3.37 1.95 -12.97
N CYS A 285 -3.97 2.83 -13.76
CA CYS A 285 -4.10 4.26 -13.42
C CYS A 285 -5.02 4.52 -12.22
N ARG A 286 -5.92 3.62 -11.88
CA ARG A 286 -6.92 3.85 -10.82
C ARG A 286 -6.27 4.18 -9.48
N CYS A 287 -5.20 3.45 -9.12
CA CYS A 287 -4.47 3.71 -7.88
C CYS A 287 -3.84 5.10 -7.85
N THR A 288 -3.33 5.57 -8.99
CA THR A 288 -2.75 6.91 -9.13
C THR A 288 -3.84 7.98 -9.10
N LEU A 289 -4.97 7.75 -9.79
CA LEU A 289 -6.12 8.66 -9.81
C LEU A 289 -6.80 8.78 -8.45
N GLU A 290 -6.83 7.73 -7.63
CA GLU A 290 -7.34 7.80 -6.25
C GLU A 290 -6.49 8.74 -5.38
N ILE A 291 -5.18 8.80 -5.61
CA ILE A 291 -4.28 9.77 -4.97
C ILE A 291 -4.54 11.18 -5.53
N TYR A 292 -4.69 11.29 -6.85
CA TYR A 292 -4.97 12.57 -7.53
C TYR A 292 -6.29 13.20 -7.09
N SER A 293 -7.33 12.41 -6.84
CA SER A 293 -8.64 12.91 -6.38
C SER A 293 -8.59 13.60 -5.00
N GLN A 294 -7.51 13.37 -4.26
CA GLN A 294 -7.24 13.98 -2.96
C GLN A 294 -6.43 15.29 -3.06
N ALA A 295 -6.20 15.80 -4.30
CA ALA A 295 -5.49 17.06 -4.52
C ALA A 295 -6.07 18.18 -3.65
N ARG A 296 -5.18 18.96 -3.03
CA ARG A 296 -5.54 20.05 -2.12
C ARG A 296 -6.51 21.03 -2.80
N LEU A 297 -7.45 21.58 -2.03
CA LEU A 297 -8.39 22.59 -2.49
C LEU A 297 -7.66 23.79 -3.15
N GLN A 298 -6.48 24.14 -2.65
CA GLN A 298 -5.64 25.18 -3.22
C GLN A 298 -5.19 24.86 -4.66
N ALA A 299 -4.68 23.65 -4.94
CA ALA A 299 -4.29 23.25 -6.29
C ALA A 299 -5.48 23.25 -7.26
N LYS A 300 -6.68 22.91 -6.77
CA LYS A 300 -7.93 23.03 -7.57
C LYS A 300 -8.28 24.47 -7.87
N ARG A 301 -8.14 25.39 -6.90
CA ARG A 301 -8.35 26.82 -7.10
C ARG A 301 -7.34 27.42 -8.09
N GLU A 302 -6.06 27.06 -7.96
CA GLU A 302 -5.01 27.50 -8.89
C GLU A 302 -5.25 26.99 -10.32
N ALA A 303 -5.66 25.72 -10.47
CA ALA A 303 -6.04 25.17 -11.75
C ALA A 303 -7.25 25.88 -12.36
N GLN A 304 -8.27 26.16 -11.56
CA GLN A 304 -9.45 26.93 -11.97
C GLN A 304 -9.06 28.37 -12.33
N HIS A 305 -8.21 28.99 -11.55
CA HIS A 305 -7.72 30.36 -11.79
C HIS A 305 -7.03 30.47 -13.17
N ARG A 306 -6.12 29.53 -13.50
CA ARG A 306 -5.49 29.50 -14.84
C ARG A 306 -6.51 29.42 -15.97
N VAL A 307 -7.57 28.62 -15.81
CA VAL A 307 -8.64 28.54 -16.84
C VAL A 307 -9.40 29.86 -16.91
N VAL A 308 -9.71 30.49 -15.78
CA VAL A 308 -10.39 31.82 -15.77
C VAL A 308 -9.52 32.86 -16.43
N GLU A 309 -8.22 32.87 -16.19
CA GLU A 309 -7.30 33.82 -16.88
C GLU A 309 -7.20 33.58 -18.38
N MET A 310 -7.38 32.35 -18.87
CA MET A 310 -7.46 32.07 -20.31
C MET A 310 -8.77 32.56 -20.94
N ILE A 311 -9.86 32.58 -20.20
CA ILE A 311 -11.20 32.96 -20.69
C ILE A 311 -11.43 34.47 -20.52
N ILE A 312 -10.94 35.05 -19.44
CA ILE A 312 -11.07 36.46 -19.10
C ILE A 312 -9.64 37.03 -19.01
N PRO A 313 -9.08 37.52 -20.17
CA PRO A 313 -7.78 38.16 -20.14
C PRO A 313 -7.86 39.40 -19.24
N ARG A 314 -6.93 39.50 -18.26
CA ARG A 314 -6.80 40.76 -17.53
C ARG A 314 -6.38 41.86 -18.50
N GLU A 315 -7.25 42.83 -18.74
CA GLU A 315 -6.85 44.11 -19.29
C GLU A 315 -5.79 44.68 -18.36
N ARG A 316 -4.60 44.93 -18.91
CA ARG A 316 -3.52 45.66 -18.19
C ARG A 316 -3.96 47.11 -18.09
N GLU A 317 -4.75 47.43 -17.10
CA GLU A 317 -4.91 48.82 -16.65
C GLU A 317 -4.59 48.96 -15.17
N ALA A 318 -3.66 49.86 -14.93
CA ALA A 318 -3.34 50.42 -13.64
C ALA A 318 -4.59 51.05 -13.04
N ASN A 319 -5.10 50.42 -11.97
CA ASN A 319 -5.66 51.18 -10.82
C ASN A 319 -5.89 50.15 -9.71
N ASP A 320 -5.14 50.33 -8.64
CA ASP A 320 -5.45 49.78 -7.34
C ASP A 320 -6.87 50.21 -6.94
N THR A 321 -7.83 49.38 -7.24
CA THR A 321 -9.15 49.49 -6.63
C THR A 321 -9.38 48.28 -5.77
N GLU A 322 -9.40 48.51 -4.47
CA GLU A 322 -9.71 47.54 -3.43
C GLU A 322 -10.92 46.72 -3.83
N LEU A 323 -10.77 45.39 -3.81
CA LEU A 323 -11.89 44.45 -3.85
C LEU A 323 -12.90 44.90 -2.78
N PRO A 324 -14.20 45.02 -3.10
CA PRO A 324 -15.19 45.40 -2.09
C PRO A 324 -15.11 44.46 -0.89
N LEU A 325 -14.93 45.00 0.29
CA LEU A 325 -14.87 44.29 1.59
C LEU A 325 -16.09 43.37 1.87
N ILE A 326 -17.08 43.40 1.04
CA ILE A 326 -18.33 42.62 1.13
C ILE A 326 -18.11 41.09 0.95
N LEU A 327 -17.03 40.67 0.29
CA LEU A 327 -16.73 39.22 0.11
C LEU A 327 -15.83 38.61 1.19
N ALA A 328 -15.28 39.45 2.08
CA ALA A 328 -14.40 38.99 3.16
C ALA A 328 -15.16 38.50 4.41
N ASN A 329 -16.42 38.88 4.59
CA ASN A 329 -17.19 38.69 5.83
C ASN A 329 -18.33 37.65 5.69
N GLY A 330 -18.17 36.57 4.94
CA GLY A 330 -19.03 35.37 5.12
C GLY A 330 -20.55 35.54 4.89
N GLU A 331 -21.05 36.70 4.42
CA GLU A 331 -22.49 36.95 4.23
C GLU A 331 -23.08 36.47 2.89
N ALA A 332 -22.24 35.99 1.99
CA ALA A 332 -22.71 35.49 0.69
C ALA A 332 -23.50 34.15 0.75
N ALA A 333 -23.62 33.54 1.93
CA ALA A 333 -24.37 32.28 2.13
C ALA A 333 -25.87 32.48 2.46
N ARG A 334 -26.37 33.70 2.62
CA ARG A 334 -27.77 33.97 3.03
C ARG A 334 -28.72 34.43 1.93
N ILE A 335 -28.23 34.73 0.73
CA ILE A 335 -29.11 35.27 -0.35
C ILE A 335 -29.54 34.18 -1.38
N ALA A 336 -29.06 32.95 -1.27
CA ALA A 336 -29.45 31.85 -2.18
C ALA A 336 -30.56 30.93 -1.65
N LEU A 337 -31.22 31.27 -0.56
CA LEU A 337 -32.32 30.48 0.05
C LEU A 337 -33.51 31.37 0.49
N SER A 338 -33.85 32.38 -0.27
CA SER A 338 -35.17 33.05 -0.20
C SER A 338 -35.88 32.98 -1.52
#